data_a7511dbed622b76c3e2ef46d80d8c40a
#
_entry.id   a7511dbed622b76c3e2ef46d80d8c40a
#
_cell.length_a   1.000
_cell.length_b   1.000
_cell.length_c   1.000
_cell.angle_alpha   90.00
_cell.angle_beta   90.00
_cell.angle_gamma   90.00
#
_symmetry.space_group_name_H-M   'P 1'
#
loop_
_entity.id
_entity.type
_entity.pdbx_description
1 polymer ?
#
loop_
_entity_poly.entity_id
_entity_poly.type
_entity_poly.pdbx_seq_one_letter_code
_entity_poly.pdbx_strand_id
1 'polypeptide(L)'
;VRRRSLLLSVPAGLVTLAACGSDKDDADTAGTSESPSASAPATSAAPSPKIVSGPLPAITAGTGFGQKPTVAKGSGEPSKDLAVKTLIAGSGRTVAENDYIQAHYLGQIWNTGKVFDNSYDRKTPLLIQLAQGTIIDGWRYALAGKKAGSRVMFSVPPTWGYGTQGNAQAGIGGTDTLVFVVDVQNAFNADSSAQGKVVARTDAALPKVGTNTDGKAPAIEVPKKPAPDKLVADYVIEGDGPVVKADSTVLVQYKGVVWDTGKEFDSTYGRHDLTSFSLQQVVKGWAQGLTGKKVGSRVLIVIPPSLGYGDNPPPDSGLTKDSTMVFSVDVLAAM
;
A
#
# COMPACT_ATOMS: atom_id res chain seq x y z
N VAL A 1 25.09 4.05 15.98
CA VAL A 1 24.22 5.22 15.80
C VAL A 1 23.00 4.73 15.04
N ARG A 2 21.89 4.49 15.76
CA ARG A 2 20.62 4.00 15.19
C ARG A 2 19.94 5.18 14.47
N ARG A 3 19.91 5.15 13.14
CA ARG A 3 19.11 6.05 12.33
C ARG A 3 17.73 5.40 12.15
N ARG A 4 16.73 5.97 12.83
CA ARG A 4 15.31 5.60 12.65
C ARG A 4 14.81 6.19 11.33
N SER A 5 14.28 5.33 10.47
CA SER A 5 13.52 5.75 9.29
C SER A 5 12.27 6.50 9.74
N LEU A 6 12.08 7.72 9.22
CA LEU A 6 10.85 8.50 9.45
C LEU A 6 9.70 7.86 8.64
N LEU A 7 8.91 7.06 9.30
CA LEU A 7 7.58 6.72 8.83
C LEU A 7 6.66 7.90 9.13
N LEU A 8 6.05 8.47 8.11
CA LEU A 8 5.01 9.49 8.17
C LEU A 8 3.73 8.90 8.77
N SER A 9 3.67 8.77 10.10
CA SER A 9 2.45 8.39 10.81
C SER A 9 1.74 9.64 11.32
N VAL A 10 0.52 9.87 10.88
CA VAL A 10 -0.42 10.83 11.46
C VAL A 10 -1.08 10.16 12.66
N PRO A 11 -1.12 10.75 13.87
CA PRO A 11 -1.79 10.15 15.01
C PRO A 11 -3.31 10.21 14.84
N ALA A 12 -3.96 9.05 14.88
CA ALA A 12 -5.41 8.94 15.00
C ALA A 12 -5.85 9.38 16.40
N GLY A 13 -6.59 10.50 16.48
CA GLY A 13 -7.20 10.97 17.71
C GLY A 13 -8.40 10.11 18.11
N LEU A 14 -8.33 9.49 19.28
CA LEU A 14 -9.46 8.84 19.93
C LEU A 14 -10.46 9.90 20.43
N VAL A 15 -11.69 9.83 19.93
CA VAL A 15 -12.84 10.54 20.52
C VAL A 15 -13.60 9.54 21.38
N THR A 16 -13.54 9.71 22.71
CA THR A 16 -14.37 9.00 23.67
C THR A 16 -15.73 9.67 23.78
N LEU A 17 -16.80 8.96 23.43
CA LEU A 17 -18.17 9.34 23.76
C LEU A 17 -18.56 8.75 25.10
N ALA A 18 -18.81 9.60 26.08
CA ALA A 18 -19.40 9.24 27.37
C ALA A 18 -20.91 9.11 27.24
N ALA A 19 -21.43 7.99 27.74
CA ALA A 19 -22.86 7.73 27.92
C ALA A 19 -23.26 8.05 29.37
N CYS A 20 -24.41 8.71 29.55
CA CYS A 20 -25.27 8.69 30.75
C CYS A 20 -26.70 8.86 30.22
N GLY A 21 -27.69 8.09 30.54
CA GLY A 21 -28.07 7.29 31.68
C GLY A 21 -29.49 7.68 32.09
N SER A 22 -30.48 6.74 31.95
CA SER A 22 -31.74 6.52 32.69
C SER A 22 -32.67 7.71 32.98
N ASP A 23 -33.99 7.65 32.73
CA ASP A 23 -34.98 6.90 33.47
C ASP A 23 -36.37 6.90 32.81
N LYS A 24 -37.20 5.95 33.24
CA LYS A 24 -38.56 5.54 32.96
C LYS A 24 -39.65 6.66 33.05
N ASP A 25 -40.73 6.60 32.33
CA ASP A 25 -42.02 5.95 32.62
C ASP A 25 -43.14 6.49 31.69
N ASP A 26 -43.97 5.53 31.17
CA ASP A 26 -45.42 5.47 30.98
C ASP A 26 -46.22 6.35 29.99
N ALA A 27 -47.01 5.58 29.21
CA ALA A 27 -48.42 5.74 28.84
C ALA A 27 -48.79 6.46 27.50
N ASP A 28 -49.28 5.59 26.58
CA ASP A 28 -50.39 5.74 25.66
C ASP A 28 -50.84 7.13 25.17
N THR A 29 -50.82 7.34 23.87
CA THR A 29 -51.97 7.76 23.09
C THR A 29 -51.69 7.65 21.56
N ALA A 30 -52.58 6.99 20.82
CA ALA A 30 -52.61 6.88 19.39
C ALA A 30 -52.79 8.27 18.74
N GLY A 31 -51.91 8.60 17.81
CA GLY A 31 -52.02 9.77 16.94
C GLY A 31 -51.32 9.50 15.60
N THR A 32 -52.09 9.21 14.56
CA THR A 32 -51.64 9.24 13.17
C THR A 32 -51.03 10.59 12.86
N SER A 33 -49.73 10.61 12.54
CA SER A 33 -49.10 11.79 11.96
C SER A 33 -48.12 11.35 10.88
N GLU A 34 -48.35 11.89 9.70
CA GLU A 34 -47.53 11.72 8.50
C GLU A 34 -46.08 12.07 8.79
N SER A 35 -45.20 11.15 8.46
CA SER A 35 -43.76 11.35 8.56
C SER A 35 -43.28 12.26 7.43
N PRO A 36 -42.74 13.44 7.67
CA PRO A 36 -42.02 14.13 6.62
C PRO A 36 -40.73 13.35 6.33
N SER A 37 -40.58 12.92 5.10
CA SER A 37 -39.33 12.32 4.58
C SER A 37 -38.19 13.30 4.80
N ALA A 38 -37.42 13.07 5.86
CA ALA A 38 -36.21 13.80 6.09
C ALA A 38 -35.19 13.36 5.04
N SER A 39 -35.00 14.18 4.01
CA SER A 39 -33.86 14.06 3.11
C SER A 39 -32.60 14.02 3.96
N ALA A 40 -31.87 12.91 3.91
CA ALA A 40 -30.55 12.82 4.53
C ALA A 40 -29.69 14.02 4.03
N PRO A 41 -28.93 14.69 4.92
CA PRO A 41 -28.07 15.77 4.49
C PRO A 41 -27.07 15.19 3.47
N ALA A 42 -27.03 15.78 2.27
CA ALA A 42 -26.00 15.48 1.29
C ALA A 42 -24.64 15.61 1.96
N THR A 43 -23.91 14.50 2.07
CA THR A 43 -22.53 14.52 2.56
C THR A 43 -21.75 15.42 1.62
N SER A 44 -21.41 16.61 2.07
CA SER A 44 -20.55 17.54 1.34
C SER A 44 -19.25 16.81 1.04
N ALA A 45 -18.98 16.54 -0.23
CA ALA A 45 -17.70 15.97 -0.65
C ALA A 45 -16.57 16.84 -0.10
N ALA A 46 -15.54 16.21 0.47
CA ALA A 46 -14.37 16.94 0.95
C ALA A 46 -13.80 17.79 -0.20
N PRO A 47 -13.34 19.03 0.07
CA PRO A 47 -12.85 19.92 -0.97
C PRO A 47 -11.68 19.26 -1.73
N SER A 48 -11.70 19.32 -3.04
CA SER A 48 -10.61 18.86 -3.91
C SER A 48 -9.77 20.06 -4.34
N PRO A 49 -8.43 19.92 -4.49
CA PRO A 49 -7.60 21.02 -4.97
C PRO A 49 -7.92 21.35 -6.43
N LYS A 50 -7.84 22.61 -6.76
CA LYS A 50 -7.73 23.03 -8.16
C LYS A 50 -6.34 22.67 -8.65
N ILE A 51 -6.27 21.99 -9.80
CA ILE A 51 -5.00 21.60 -10.44
C ILE A 51 -4.68 22.61 -11.54
N VAL A 52 -3.45 23.15 -11.50
CA VAL A 52 -2.92 24.11 -12.46
C VAL A 52 -1.59 23.62 -13.04
N SER A 53 -1.11 24.18 -14.15
CA SER A 53 0.12 23.76 -14.81
C SER A 53 1.41 24.37 -14.25
N GLY A 54 1.33 25.34 -13.36
CA GLY A 54 2.48 26.04 -12.78
C GLY A 54 2.08 27.31 -12.02
N PRO A 55 3.04 28.06 -11.46
CA PRO A 55 4.49 27.96 -11.70
C PRO A 55 5.13 26.71 -11.06
N LEU A 56 6.24 26.23 -11.66
CA LEU A 56 7.08 25.17 -11.14
C LEU A 56 8.56 25.53 -11.38
N PRO A 57 9.50 25.16 -10.46
CA PRO A 57 10.92 25.42 -10.66
C PRO A 57 11.49 24.60 -11.83
N ALA A 58 12.65 25.01 -12.34
CA ALA A 58 13.35 24.25 -13.38
C ALA A 58 14.09 23.04 -12.80
N ILE A 59 14.13 21.92 -13.54
CA ILE A 59 15.09 20.85 -13.31
C ILE A 59 16.36 21.17 -14.07
N THR A 60 17.48 21.30 -13.36
CA THR A 60 18.77 21.71 -13.91
C THR A 60 19.68 20.54 -14.26
N ALA A 61 19.44 19.35 -13.68
CA ALA A 61 20.12 18.10 -13.98
C ALA A 61 19.25 16.89 -13.63
N GLY A 62 19.61 15.70 -14.13
CA GLY A 62 18.87 14.46 -13.84
C GLY A 62 17.45 14.49 -14.41
N THR A 63 17.28 14.90 -15.67
CA THR A 63 15.97 15.08 -16.32
C THR A 63 15.31 13.77 -16.74
N GLY A 64 16.08 12.69 -16.92
CA GLY A 64 15.60 11.37 -17.33
C GLY A 64 14.89 10.60 -16.20
N PHE A 65 13.96 9.72 -16.58
CA PHE A 65 13.30 8.82 -15.65
C PHE A 65 14.32 7.94 -14.90
N GLY A 66 14.15 7.76 -13.59
CA GLY A 66 15.07 7.00 -12.73
C GLY A 66 16.35 7.76 -12.33
N GLN A 67 16.61 8.93 -12.88
CA GLN A 67 17.75 9.77 -12.51
C GLN A 67 17.40 10.72 -11.38
N LYS A 68 18.26 10.85 -10.35
CA LYS A 68 18.06 11.83 -9.28
C LYS A 68 18.03 13.25 -9.87
N PRO A 69 16.91 13.98 -9.74
CA PRO A 69 16.83 15.34 -10.29
C PRO A 69 17.57 16.32 -9.39
N THR A 70 18.15 17.37 -10.03
CA THR A 70 18.52 18.61 -9.35
C THR A 70 17.48 19.66 -9.72
N VAL A 71 16.81 20.22 -8.72
CA VAL A 71 15.70 21.16 -8.92
C VAL A 71 16.14 22.52 -8.38
N ALA A 72 16.00 23.57 -9.19
CA ALA A 72 16.26 24.95 -8.74
C ALA A 72 15.29 25.34 -7.61
N LYS A 73 15.67 26.30 -6.78
CA LYS A 73 14.69 26.91 -5.88
C LYS A 73 13.60 27.59 -6.69
N GLY A 74 12.39 27.70 -6.13
CA GLY A 74 11.31 28.46 -6.73
C GLY A 74 11.68 29.93 -6.92
N SER A 75 11.17 30.53 -7.98
CA SER A 75 11.27 31.98 -8.24
C SER A 75 9.88 32.60 -8.16
N GLY A 76 9.77 33.76 -7.52
CA GLY A 76 8.49 34.40 -7.27
C GLY A 76 7.58 33.63 -6.31
N GLU A 77 6.32 34.00 -6.29
CA GLU A 77 5.33 33.36 -5.42
C GLU A 77 4.92 31.99 -5.98
N PRO A 78 4.84 30.96 -5.13
CA PRO A 78 4.29 29.66 -5.54
C PRO A 78 2.78 29.75 -5.78
N SER A 79 2.24 28.83 -6.55
CA SER A 79 0.79 28.70 -6.71
C SER A 79 0.11 28.40 -5.36
N LYS A 80 -1.04 29.01 -5.12
CA LYS A 80 -1.94 28.65 -4.01
C LYS A 80 -2.75 27.37 -4.32
N ASP A 81 -2.81 26.99 -5.59
CA ASP A 81 -3.40 25.74 -6.09
C ASP A 81 -2.32 24.66 -6.26
N LEU A 82 -2.72 23.41 -6.44
CA LEU A 82 -1.82 22.30 -6.71
C LEU A 82 -1.29 22.42 -8.15
N ALA A 83 -0.05 22.86 -8.34
CA ALA A 83 0.55 22.91 -9.66
C ALA A 83 1.15 21.55 -10.03
N VAL A 84 0.75 20.98 -11.17
CA VAL A 84 1.15 19.62 -11.61
C VAL A 84 1.56 19.63 -13.07
N LYS A 85 2.73 19.06 -13.37
CA LYS A 85 3.23 18.88 -14.74
C LYS A 85 3.79 17.47 -14.92
N THR A 86 3.31 16.75 -15.93
CA THR A 86 3.94 15.50 -16.37
C THR A 86 5.12 15.86 -17.25
N LEU A 87 6.32 15.50 -16.82
CA LEU A 87 7.57 15.80 -17.53
C LEU A 87 7.91 14.68 -18.52
N ILE A 88 7.64 13.42 -18.11
CA ILE A 88 7.79 12.22 -18.95
C ILE A 88 6.50 11.44 -18.80
N ALA A 89 5.86 11.13 -19.91
CA ALA A 89 4.64 10.32 -19.90
C ALA A 89 5.00 8.84 -19.81
N GLY A 90 4.38 8.12 -18.90
CA GLY A 90 4.46 6.67 -18.79
C GLY A 90 3.47 5.97 -19.72
N SER A 91 3.67 4.67 -19.92
CA SER A 91 2.79 3.81 -20.70
C SER A 91 2.14 2.68 -19.88
N GLY A 92 2.55 2.54 -18.61
CA GLY A 92 2.06 1.48 -17.72
C GLY A 92 0.65 1.73 -17.19
N ARG A 93 0.27 1.00 -16.15
CA ARG A 93 -1.02 1.11 -15.48
C ARG A 93 -1.30 2.55 -15.03
N THR A 94 -2.53 3.00 -15.22
CA THR A 94 -3.01 4.29 -14.69
C THR A 94 -3.20 4.17 -13.18
N VAL A 95 -2.64 5.12 -12.45
CA VAL A 95 -2.78 5.26 -10.98
C VAL A 95 -4.20 5.74 -10.66
N ALA A 96 -4.89 5.03 -9.82
CA ALA A 96 -6.17 5.42 -9.24
C ALA A 96 -6.02 5.85 -7.78
N GLU A 97 -7.07 6.42 -7.23
CA GLU A 97 -7.16 6.68 -5.79
C GLU A 97 -7.16 5.34 -5.04
N ASN A 98 -6.50 5.28 -3.90
CA ASN A 98 -6.25 4.10 -3.07
C ASN A 98 -5.31 3.04 -3.69
N ASP A 99 -4.79 3.23 -4.90
CA ASP A 99 -3.73 2.37 -5.42
C ASP A 99 -2.45 2.47 -4.57
N TYR A 100 -1.70 1.38 -4.51
CA TYR A 100 -0.31 1.43 -4.08
C TYR A 100 0.56 1.87 -5.25
N ILE A 101 1.51 2.76 -4.98
CA ILE A 101 2.56 3.12 -5.94
C ILE A 101 3.93 2.75 -5.39
N GLN A 102 4.81 2.34 -6.30
CA GLN A 102 6.24 2.27 -6.05
C GLN A 102 6.89 3.40 -6.84
N ALA A 103 7.63 4.28 -6.15
CA ALA A 103 8.15 5.48 -6.79
C ALA A 103 9.51 5.92 -6.23
N HIS A 104 10.37 6.45 -7.10
CA HIS A 104 11.46 7.31 -6.66
C HIS A 104 10.98 8.76 -6.61
N TYR A 105 11.48 9.51 -5.62
CA TYR A 105 11.11 10.91 -5.46
C TYR A 105 12.21 11.77 -4.86
N LEU A 106 12.08 13.07 -5.09
CA LEU A 106 12.80 14.13 -4.38
C LEU A 106 11.77 15.16 -3.93
N GLY A 107 11.85 15.57 -2.68
CA GLY A 107 11.05 16.65 -2.08
C GLY A 107 11.94 17.80 -1.60
N GLN A 108 11.60 19.03 -1.98
CA GLN A 108 12.30 20.24 -1.53
C GLN A 108 11.33 21.37 -1.16
N ILE A 109 11.79 22.34 -0.37
CA ILE A 109 11.05 23.56 -0.03
C ILE A 109 11.19 24.58 -1.14
N TRP A 110 10.08 25.17 -1.59
CA TRP A 110 10.04 26.15 -2.68
C TRP A 110 11.01 27.32 -2.50
N ASN A 111 10.89 28.03 -1.39
CA ASN A 111 11.59 29.30 -1.16
C ASN A 111 13.10 29.13 -0.97
N THR A 112 13.54 28.00 -0.43
CA THR A 112 14.95 27.78 -0.07
C THR A 112 15.67 26.87 -1.06
N GLY A 113 14.92 25.98 -1.76
CA GLY A 113 15.48 24.89 -2.54
C GLY A 113 16.07 23.77 -1.66
N LYS A 114 15.87 23.83 -0.31
CA LYS A 114 16.38 22.81 0.61
C LYS A 114 15.67 21.49 0.36
N VAL A 115 16.40 20.46 -0.03
CA VAL A 115 15.90 19.09 -0.12
C VAL A 115 15.70 18.58 1.31
N PHE A 116 14.46 18.19 1.64
CA PHE A 116 14.13 17.64 2.95
C PHE A 116 14.08 16.11 2.94
N ASP A 117 13.79 15.51 1.80
CA ASP A 117 13.80 14.06 1.64
C ASP A 117 13.94 13.63 0.18
N ASN A 118 14.55 12.45 -0.05
CA ASN A 118 14.59 11.80 -1.36
C ASN A 118 14.87 10.31 -1.20
N SER A 119 14.36 9.51 -2.12
CA SER A 119 14.56 8.06 -2.16
C SER A 119 15.80 7.64 -2.96
N TYR A 120 16.32 8.51 -3.81
CA TYR A 120 17.46 8.16 -4.69
C TYR A 120 18.74 7.88 -3.89
N ASP A 121 19.03 8.68 -2.85
CA ASP A 121 20.22 8.48 -2.02
C ASP A 121 20.14 7.21 -1.19
N ARG A 122 18.93 6.80 -0.81
CA ARG A 122 18.66 5.52 -0.15
C ARG A 122 18.73 4.34 -1.10
N LYS A 123 18.68 4.58 -2.43
CA LYS A 123 18.59 3.55 -3.48
C LYS A 123 17.41 2.58 -3.29
N THR A 124 16.39 3.03 -2.58
CA THR A 124 15.19 2.25 -2.27
C THR A 124 13.98 3.10 -2.62
N PRO A 125 13.11 2.66 -3.53
CA PRO A 125 11.90 3.38 -3.87
C PRO A 125 10.94 3.41 -2.66
N LEU A 126 10.06 4.39 -2.64
CA LEU A 126 8.93 4.44 -1.72
C LEU A 126 7.84 3.50 -2.23
N LEU A 127 7.28 2.67 -1.36
CA LEU A 127 6.03 1.94 -1.59
C LEU A 127 4.98 2.54 -0.64
N ILE A 128 3.91 3.09 -1.20
CA ILE A 128 2.88 3.75 -0.40
C ILE A 128 1.52 3.66 -1.07
N GLN A 129 0.47 3.57 -0.27
CA GLN A 129 -0.90 3.64 -0.74
C GLN A 129 -1.33 5.11 -0.88
N LEU A 130 -1.93 5.48 -2.00
CA LEU A 130 -2.46 6.82 -2.25
C LEU A 130 -3.85 6.98 -1.60
N ALA A 131 -3.95 6.64 -0.31
CA ALA A 131 -5.17 6.75 0.47
C ALA A 131 -5.13 7.97 1.40
N GLN A 132 -6.30 8.44 1.78
CA GLN A 132 -6.42 9.52 2.75
C GLN A 132 -5.79 9.14 4.09
N GLY A 133 -4.97 10.03 4.66
CA GLY A 133 -4.28 9.79 5.94
C GLY A 133 -3.00 8.96 5.85
N THR A 134 -2.68 8.35 4.70
CA THR A 134 -1.41 7.63 4.52
C THR A 134 -0.31 8.50 3.95
N ILE A 135 -0.67 9.48 3.14
CA ILE A 135 0.24 10.46 2.53
C ILE A 135 -0.47 11.83 2.45
N ILE A 136 0.32 12.90 2.30
CA ILE A 136 -0.24 14.25 2.10
C ILE A 136 -1.15 14.28 0.86
N ASP A 137 -2.26 14.99 0.96
CA ASP A 137 -3.27 15.03 -0.10
C ASP A 137 -2.74 15.52 -1.44
N GLY A 138 -1.76 16.42 -1.43
CA GLY A 138 -1.09 16.87 -2.65
C GLY A 138 -0.54 15.75 -3.52
N TRP A 139 -0.02 14.65 -2.93
CA TRP A 139 0.44 13.48 -3.68
C TRP A 139 -0.73 12.69 -4.29
N ARG A 140 -1.79 12.47 -3.52
CA ARG A 140 -2.98 11.76 -3.98
C ARG A 140 -3.54 12.40 -5.24
N TYR A 141 -3.76 13.70 -5.21
CA TYR A 141 -4.33 14.45 -6.32
C TYR A 141 -3.34 14.68 -7.49
N ALA A 142 -2.05 14.87 -7.22
CA ALA A 142 -1.06 15.07 -8.27
C ALA A 142 -0.80 13.81 -9.09
N LEU A 143 -0.87 12.63 -8.47
CA LEU A 143 -0.51 11.35 -9.09
C LEU A 143 -1.72 10.57 -9.61
N ALA A 144 -2.93 10.84 -9.13
CA ALA A 144 -4.14 10.26 -9.70
C ALA A 144 -4.25 10.56 -11.20
N GLY A 145 -4.59 9.53 -12.00
CA GLY A 145 -4.66 9.62 -13.46
C GLY A 145 -3.30 9.59 -14.18
N LYS A 146 -2.16 9.58 -13.45
CA LYS A 146 -0.84 9.38 -14.07
C LYS A 146 -0.60 7.91 -14.34
N LYS A 147 0.31 7.59 -15.25
CA LYS A 147 0.64 6.21 -15.59
C LYS A 147 1.98 5.81 -14.95
N ALA A 148 2.11 4.55 -14.59
CA ALA A 148 3.42 3.98 -14.27
C ALA A 148 4.39 4.21 -15.45
N GLY A 149 5.66 4.52 -15.14
CA GLY A 149 6.65 5.03 -16.09
C GLY A 149 6.66 6.55 -16.22
N SER A 150 5.75 7.29 -15.58
CA SER A 150 5.71 8.76 -15.63
C SER A 150 6.70 9.40 -14.66
N ARG A 151 7.32 10.50 -15.10
CA ARG A 151 7.93 11.50 -14.21
C ARG A 151 6.99 12.69 -14.09
N VAL A 152 6.59 12.98 -12.86
CA VAL A 152 5.66 14.06 -12.53
C VAL A 152 6.33 15.05 -11.60
N MET A 153 6.24 16.33 -11.91
CA MET A 153 6.65 17.41 -11.01
C MET A 153 5.42 18.17 -10.52
N PHE A 154 5.38 18.48 -9.24
CA PHE A 154 4.26 19.23 -8.67
C PHE A 154 4.69 20.06 -7.46
N SER A 155 3.97 21.16 -7.22
CA SER A 155 4.12 21.96 -6.01
C SER A 155 2.85 21.86 -5.17
N VAL A 156 3.06 21.68 -3.85
CA VAL A 156 2.02 21.44 -2.87
C VAL A 156 2.00 22.59 -1.88
N PRO A 157 0.98 23.46 -1.92
CA PRO A 157 0.81 24.50 -0.90
C PRO A 157 0.49 23.87 0.47
N PRO A 158 0.69 24.60 1.59
CA PRO A 158 0.50 24.07 2.94
C PRO A 158 -0.84 23.35 3.14
N THR A 159 -1.93 23.87 2.57
CA THR A 159 -3.30 23.32 2.70
C THR A 159 -3.40 21.86 2.24
N TRP A 160 -2.64 21.45 1.24
CA TRP A 160 -2.61 20.08 0.69
C TRP A 160 -1.36 19.30 1.09
N GLY A 161 -0.52 19.93 1.94
CA GLY A 161 0.69 19.37 2.52
C GLY A 161 0.55 19.11 4.02
N TYR A 162 1.40 19.77 4.80
CA TYR A 162 1.45 19.60 6.26
C TYR A 162 0.65 20.67 7.03
N GLY A 163 -0.12 21.53 6.35
CA GLY A 163 -0.91 22.58 6.96
C GLY A 163 -0.07 23.59 7.74
N THR A 164 -0.72 24.34 8.61
CA THR A 164 -0.08 25.34 9.47
C THR A 164 0.85 24.76 10.54
N GLN A 165 0.75 23.46 10.81
CA GLN A 165 1.65 22.76 11.74
C GLN A 165 3.02 22.50 11.12
N GLY A 166 3.11 22.34 9.80
CA GLY A 166 4.34 21.91 9.14
C GLY A 166 4.79 20.51 9.54
N ASN A 167 6.08 20.23 9.35
CA ASN A 167 6.73 19.01 9.82
C ASN A 167 8.15 19.37 10.34
N ALA A 168 8.26 19.61 11.64
CA ALA A 168 9.50 20.05 12.26
C ALA A 168 10.64 19.01 12.09
N GLN A 169 10.33 17.71 12.07
CA GLN A 169 11.34 16.64 11.89
C GLN A 169 11.96 16.68 10.50
N ALA A 170 11.19 17.06 9.49
CA ALA A 170 11.66 17.27 8.12
C ALA A 170 12.19 18.70 7.88
N GLY A 171 12.05 19.60 8.86
CA GLY A 171 12.41 21.00 8.74
C GLY A 171 11.48 21.78 7.81
N ILE A 172 10.20 21.42 7.78
CA ILE A 172 9.13 22.03 6.98
C ILE A 172 8.30 22.92 7.91
N GLY A 173 8.22 24.22 7.59
CA GLY A 173 7.39 25.19 8.29
C GLY A 173 5.93 25.16 7.84
N GLY A 174 5.03 25.72 8.65
CA GLY A 174 3.59 25.76 8.39
C GLY A 174 3.15 26.63 7.20
N THR A 175 4.06 27.42 6.62
CA THR A 175 3.82 28.25 5.43
C THR A 175 4.57 27.78 4.20
N ASP A 176 5.33 26.69 4.32
CA ASP A 176 6.19 26.22 3.23
C ASP A 176 5.38 25.53 2.13
N THR A 177 5.53 26.00 0.92
CA THR A 177 5.13 25.24 -0.29
C THR A 177 6.22 24.24 -0.63
N LEU A 178 5.82 23.00 -0.87
CA LEU A 178 6.73 21.90 -1.19
C LEU A 178 6.76 21.65 -2.69
N VAL A 179 7.91 21.24 -3.19
CA VAL A 179 8.09 20.82 -4.58
C VAL A 179 8.52 19.37 -4.59
N PHE A 180 7.86 18.58 -5.41
CA PHE A 180 8.21 17.17 -5.62
C PHE A 180 8.50 16.88 -7.08
N VAL A 181 9.46 16.01 -7.31
CA VAL A 181 9.66 15.28 -8.57
C VAL A 181 9.53 13.81 -8.25
N VAL A 182 8.59 13.14 -8.90
CA VAL A 182 8.24 11.74 -8.61
C VAL A 182 8.31 10.93 -9.89
N ASP A 183 9.08 9.85 -9.84
CA ASP A 183 9.12 8.80 -10.87
C ASP A 183 8.22 7.65 -10.41
N VAL A 184 7.03 7.55 -10.96
CA VAL A 184 6.10 6.45 -10.67
C VAL A 184 6.59 5.21 -11.40
N GLN A 185 7.22 4.28 -10.67
CA GLN A 185 7.75 3.05 -11.26
C GLN A 185 6.64 2.04 -11.54
N ASN A 186 5.81 1.79 -10.55
CA ASN A 186 4.70 0.84 -10.62
C ASN A 186 3.47 1.37 -9.90
N ALA A 187 2.31 0.85 -10.28
CA ALA A 187 1.03 1.06 -9.60
C ALA A 187 0.31 -0.28 -9.43
N PHE A 188 -0.24 -0.52 -8.25
CA PHE A 188 -0.89 -1.77 -7.88
C PHE A 188 -2.23 -1.50 -7.21
N ASN A 189 -3.21 -2.38 -7.48
CA ASN A 189 -4.53 -2.39 -6.84
C ASN A 189 -4.97 -3.83 -6.55
N ALA A 190 -6.19 -3.98 -6.05
CA ALA A 190 -6.77 -5.29 -5.72
C ALA A 190 -6.87 -6.29 -6.90
N ASP A 191 -6.77 -5.82 -8.15
CA ASP A 191 -6.74 -6.69 -9.34
C ASP A 191 -5.31 -7.05 -9.78
N SER A 192 -4.30 -6.58 -9.07
CA SER A 192 -2.90 -6.91 -9.38
C SER A 192 -2.60 -8.36 -9.01
N SER A 193 -1.91 -9.05 -9.90
CA SER A 193 -1.54 -10.47 -9.75
C SER A 193 -0.08 -10.68 -10.09
N ALA A 194 0.42 -11.88 -9.79
CA ALA A 194 1.73 -12.33 -10.25
C ALA A 194 1.87 -12.18 -11.77
N GLN A 195 3.06 -11.85 -12.22
CA GLN A 195 3.41 -11.67 -13.63
C GLN A 195 4.74 -12.38 -13.90
N GLY A 196 4.67 -13.51 -14.56
CA GLY A 196 5.85 -14.32 -14.81
C GLY A 196 5.52 -15.58 -15.59
N LYS A 197 6.41 -16.55 -15.53
CA LYS A 197 6.24 -17.83 -16.23
C LYS A 197 5.68 -18.89 -15.29
N VAL A 198 4.66 -19.60 -15.72
CA VAL A 198 4.11 -20.76 -14.99
C VAL A 198 5.21 -21.82 -14.85
N VAL A 199 5.40 -22.28 -13.62
CA VAL A 199 6.34 -23.34 -13.29
C VAL A 199 5.59 -24.67 -13.20
N ALA A 200 6.02 -25.65 -13.99
CA ALA A 200 5.45 -27.00 -13.93
C ALA A 200 5.76 -27.64 -12.56
N ARG A 201 4.72 -28.11 -11.89
CA ARG A 201 4.82 -28.78 -10.58
C ARG A 201 4.21 -30.15 -10.68
N THR A 202 5.02 -31.18 -10.37
CA THR A 202 4.65 -32.59 -10.54
C THR A 202 4.44 -33.32 -9.23
N ASP A 203 4.77 -32.72 -8.07
CA ASP A 203 4.60 -33.36 -6.78
C ASP A 203 3.11 -33.39 -6.38
N ALA A 204 2.52 -34.58 -6.52
CA ALA A 204 1.12 -34.83 -6.14
C ALA A 204 0.90 -34.87 -4.60
N ALA A 205 1.96 -34.78 -3.79
CA ALA A 205 1.85 -34.66 -2.35
C ALA A 205 1.64 -33.20 -1.88
N LEU A 206 1.81 -32.22 -2.78
CA LEU A 206 1.66 -30.80 -2.46
C LEU A 206 0.37 -30.21 -3.04
N PRO A 207 -0.14 -29.12 -2.45
CA PRO A 207 -1.35 -28.46 -2.95
C PRO A 207 -1.19 -27.96 -4.39
N LYS A 208 -2.25 -28.12 -5.20
CA LYS A 208 -2.35 -27.49 -6.51
C LYS A 208 -2.83 -26.06 -6.31
N VAL A 209 -2.20 -25.11 -6.99
CA VAL A 209 -2.55 -23.69 -6.95
C VAL A 209 -2.84 -23.23 -8.37
N GLY A 210 -3.93 -22.48 -8.52
CA GLY A 210 -4.33 -21.88 -9.78
C GLY A 210 -3.29 -20.90 -10.34
N THR A 211 -3.18 -20.86 -11.67
CA THR A 211 -2.22 -20.01 -12.40
C THR A 211 -2.89 -18.79 -13.06
N ASN A 212 -4.17 -18.52 -12.74
CA ASN A 212 -4.88 -17.35 -13.23
C ASN A 212 -4.22 -16.05 -12.73
N THR A 213 -4.19 -15.02 -13.59
CA THR A 213 -3.61 -13.71 -13.32
C THR A 213 -4.59 -12.57 -13.61
N ASP A 214 -5.88 -12.84 -13.39
CA ASP A 214 -7.01 -11.96 -13.69
C ASP A 214 -7.50 -11.17 -12.46
N GLY A 215 -6.68 -11.06 -11.42
CA GLY A 215 -7.03 -10.38 -10.16
C GLY A 215 -7.94 -11.20 -9.23
N LYS A 216 -8.38 -12.39 -9.65
CA LYS A 216 -9.22 -13.26 -8.82
C LYS A 216 -8.38 -14.20 -7.97
N ALA A 217 -8.94 -14.59 -6.83
CA ALA A 217 -8.30 -15.56 -5.94
C ALA A 217 -7.97 -16.86 -6.69
N PRO A 218 -6.72 -17.35 -6.62
CA PRO A 218 -6.39 -18.64 -7.19
C PRO A 218 -7.07 -19.77 -6.40
N ALA A 219 -7.46 -20.83 -7.10
CA ALA A 219 -7.88 -22.08 -6.44
C ALA A 219 -6.69 -22.68 -5.68
N ILE A 220 -6.95 -23.21 -4.49
CA ILE A 220 -5.98 -24.01 -3.72
C ILE A 220 -6.66 -25.35 -3.44
N GLU A 221 -6.14 -26.42 -4.04
CA GLU A 221 -6.61 -27.78 -3.84
C GLU A 221 -5.61 -28.54 -2.97
N VAL A 222 -5.95 -28.77 -1.72
CA VAL A 222 -5.12 -29.51 -0.77
C VAL A 222 -5.31 -31.00 -0.98
N PRO A 223 -4.22 -31.81 -1.15
CA PRO A 223 -4.35 -33.24 -1.32
C PRO A 223 -4.80 -33.92 -0.02
N LYS A 224 -5.55 -35.02 -0.13
CA LYS A 224 -5.92 -35.87 1.01
C LYS A 224 -4.74 -36.75 1.46
N LYS A 225 -3.67 -36.11 1.92
CA LYS A 225 -2.43 -36.73 2.39
C LYS A 225 -1.96 -36.03 3.67
N PRO A 226 -1.09 -36.65 4.49
CA PRO A 226 -0.46 -35.95 5.61
C PRO A 226 0.25 -34.68 5.15
N ALA A 227 0.18 -33.64 5.96
CA ALA A 227 0.90 -32.40 5.71
C ALA A 227 2.42 -32.63 5.80
N PRO A 228 3.23 -31.89 5.02
CA PRO A 228 4.68 -31.87 5.21
C PRO A 228 5.03 -31.35 6.62
N ASP A 229 6.01 -31.99 7.27
CA ASP A 229 6.59 -31.56 8.54
C ASP A 229 7.62 -30.43 8.39
N LYS A 230 8.01 -30.12 7.16
CA LYS A 230 8.96 -29.07 6.80
C LYS A 230 8.30 -27.99 5.97
N LEU A 231 8.88 -26.79 6.04
CA LEU A 231 8.49 -25.67 5.17
C LEU A 231 8.64 -26.06 3.70
N VAL A 232 7.59 -25.83 2.92
CA VAL A 232 7.64 -25.86 1.46
C VAL A 232 7.43 -24.45 0.93
N ALA A 233 8.24 -24.03 -0.04
CA ALA A 233 8.12 -22.72 -0.67
C ALA A 233 8.48 -22.81 -2.16
N ASP A 234 7.49 -23.10 -3.00
CA ASP A 234 7.67 -23.38 -4.41
C ASP A 234 7.08 -22.29 -5.29
N TYR A 235 7.73 -22.01 -6.42
CA TYR A 235 7.12 -21.18 -7.44
C TYR A 235 5.93 -21.90 -8.09
N VAL A 236 4.82 -21.20 -8.21
CA VAL A 236 3.68 -21.53 -9.09
C VAL A 236 3.81 -20.72 -10.38
N ILE A 237 4.16 -19.45 -10.24
CA ILE A 237 4.53 -18.52 -11.31
C ILE A 237 5.87 -17.92 -10.87
N GLU A 238 6.89 -17.98 -11.69
CA GLU A 238 8.17 -17.34 -11.43
C GLU A 238 8.25 -16.00 -12.15
N GLY A 239 8.34 -14.92 -11.37
CA GLY A 239 8.58 -13.55 -11.86
C GLY A 239 10.03 -13.33 -12.25
N ASP A 240 10.30 -12.17 -12.84
CA ASP A 240 11.62 -11.72 -13.27
C ASP A 240 12.13 -10.49 -12.53
N GLY A 241 11.37 -10.02 -11.54
CA GLY A 241 11.71 -8.87 -10.73
C GLY A 241 12.84 -9.11 -9.72
N PRO A 242 13.18 -8.11 -8.92
CA PRO A 242 14.22 -8.19 -7.89
C PRO A 242 13.97 -9.32 -6.88
N VAL A 243 15.04 -9.82 -6.31
CA VAL A 243 14.97 -10.85 -5.27
C VAL A 243 14.56 -10.23 -3.93
N VAL A 244 13.58 -10.83 -3.27
CA VAL A 244 13.13 -10.48 -1.92
C VAL A 244 14.22 -10.82 -0.90
N LYS A 245 14.61 -9.84 -0.09
CA LYS A 245 15.60 -9.99 0.98
C LYS A 245 14.91 -10.28 2.31
N ALA A 246 15.64 -10.78 3.29
CA ALA A 246 15.11 -11.11 4.61
C ALA A 246 14.61 -9.88 5.41
N ASP A 247 15.12 -8.69 5.09
CA ASP A 247 14.73 -7.41 5.69
C ASP A 247 13.73 -6.63 4.83
N SER A 248 13.26 -7.20 3.73
CA SER A 248 12.32 -6.54 2.82
C SER A 248 10.95 -6.32 3.46
N THR A 249 10.34 -5.21 3.06
CA THR A 249 8.88 -5.03 3.11
C THR A 249 8.32 -5.45 1.76
N VAL A 250 7.34 -6.36 1.75
CA VAL A 250 6.71 -6.88 0.54
C VAL A 250 5.28 -6.39 0.42
N LEU A 251 4.85 -6.01 -0.78
CA LEU A 251 3.44 -5.83 -1.14
C LEU A 251 2.95 -7.11 -1.76
N VAL A 252 1.87 -7.65 -1.23
CA VAL A 252 1.38 -8.96 -1.64
C VAL A 252 -0.14 -8.98 -1.83
N GLN A 253 -0.56 -9.93 -2.64
CA GLN A 253 -1.92 -10.44 -2.65
C GLN A 253 -1.87 -11.93 -2.31
N TYR A 254 -2.71 -12.42 -1.41
CA TYR A 254 -2.61 -13.78 -0.92
C TYR A 254 -3.95 -14.40 -0.56
N LYS A 255 -3.96 -15.72 -0.53
CA LYS A 255 -5.01 -16.56 0.01
C LYS A 255 -4.38 -17.63 0.91
N GLY A 256 -4.92 -17.78 2.13
CA GLY A 256 -4.50 -18.77 3.12
C GLY A 256 -5.62 -19.77 3.43
N VAL A 257 -5.31 -21.08 3.39
CA VAL A 257 -6.22 -22.16 3.76
C VAL A 257 -5.57 -23.10 4.77
N VAL A 258 -6.39 -23.75 5.59
CA VAL A 258 -5.92 -24.80 6.50
C VAL A 258 -5.73 -26.10 5.76
N TRP A 259 -4.61 -26.80 5.95
CA TRP A 259 -4.30 -28.05 5.24
C TRP A 259 -5.39 -29.11 5.38
N ASP A 260 -5.79 -29.41 6.63
CA ASP A 260 -6.67 -30.54 6.93
C ASP A 260 -8.11 -30.35 6.42
N THR A 261 -8.56 -29.11 6.32
CA THR A 261 -9.94 -28.79 5.98
C THR A 261 -10.10 -28.13 4.60
N GLY A 262 -9.02 -27.56 4.04
CA GLY A 262 -9.07 -26.72 2.86
C GLY A 262 -9.82 -25.39 3.08
N LYS A 263 -10.27 -25.10 4.31
CA LYS A 263 -11.04 -23.92 4.62
C LYS A 263 -10.14 -22.67 4.59
N GLU A 264 -10.60 -21.63 3.91
CA GLU A 264 -9.95 -20.30 3.93
C GLU A 264 -10.05 -19.70 5.32
N PHE A 265 -8.92 -19.19 5.83
CA PHE A 265 -8.88 -18.51 7.12
C PHE A 265 -8.49 -17.03 6.96
N ASP A 266 -7.81 -16.66 5.87
CA ASP A 266 -7.47 -15.28 5.57
C ASP A 266 -7.18 -15.10 4.07
N SER A 267 -7.54 -13.91 3.54
CA SER A 267 -7.34 -13.59 2.13
C SER A 267 -7.44 -12.09 1.88
N THR A 268 -6.53 -11.53 1.08
CA THR A 268 -6.65 -10.15 0.57
C THR A 268 -7.74 -10.04 -0.48
N TYR A 269 -8.00 -11.08 -1.24
CA TYR A 269 -9.03 -11.09 -2.29
C TYR A 269 -10.43 -10.86 -1.74
N GLY A 270 -10.76 -11.45 -0.58
CA GLY A 270 -12.05 -11.25 0.08
C GLY A 270 -12.27 -9.82 0.56
N ARG A 271 -11.21 -9.09 0.87
CA ARG A 271 -11.25 -7.69 1.28
C ARG A 271 -11.13 -6.71 0.12
N HIS A 272 -10.86 -7.22 -1.07
CA HIS A 272 -10.60 -6.43 -2.28
C HIS A 272 -9.52 -5.36 -2.06
N ASP A 273 -8.42 -5.75 -1.42
CA ASP A 273 -7.30 -4.87 -1.06
C ASP A 273 -5.96 -5.63 -1.20
N LEU A 274 -4.87 -4.89 -1.12
CA LEU A 274 -3.51 -5.42 -1.02
C LEU A 274 -2.99 -5.22 0.39
N THR A 275 -1.98 -5.98 0.78
CA THR A 275 -1.36 -5.79 2.09
C THR A 275 0.16 -5.72 1.97
N SER A 276 0.74 -4.81 2.77
CA SER A 276 2.19 -4.66 2.87
C SER A 276 2.68 -5.23 4.21
N PHE A 277 3.67 -6.12 4.17
CA PHE A 277 4.26 -6.74 5.34
C PHE A 277 5.78 -6.59 5.38
N SER A 278 6.33 -6.24 6.54
CA SER A 278 7.74 -6.45 6.81
C SER A 278 7.99 -7.93 7.09
N LEU A 279 8.94 -8.56 6.39
CA LEU A 279 9.30 -9.95 6.63
C LEU A 279 9.89 -10.20 8.01
N GLN A 280 10.29 -9.15 8.73
CA GLN A 280 10.74 -9.24 10.12
C GLN A 280 9.58 -9.31 11.14
N GLN A 281 8.32 -9.09 10.69
CA GLN A 281 7.14 -9.00 11.55
C GLN A 281 6.05 -10.04 11.21
N VAL A 282 6.33 -10.96 10.32
CA VAL A 282 5.42 -12.06 9.95
C VAL A 282 5.87 -13.38 10.60
N VAL A 283 5.03 -14.42 10.54
CA VAL A 283 5.40 -15.76 11.00
C VAL A 283 6.63 -16.28 10.27
N LYS A 284 7.45 -17.08 10.94
CA LYS A 284 8.75 -17.58 10.43
C LYS A 284 8.64 -18.25 9.06
N GLY A 285 7.57 -19.01 8.84
CA GLY A 285 7.33 -19.68 7.56
C GLY A 285 7.13 -18.73 6.39
N TRP A 286 6.49 -17.55 6.60
CA TRP A 286 6.39 -16.52 5.58
C TRP A 286 7.75 -15.88 5.28
N ALA A 287 8.47 -15.46 6.32
CA ALA A 287 9.78 -14.84 6.17
C ALA A 287 10.73 -15.75 5.39
N GLN A 288 10.83 -17.04 5.79
CA GLN A 288 11.70 -18.00 5.14
C GLN A 288 11.21 -18.39 3.72
N GLY A 289 9.89 -18.52 3.55
CA GLY A 289 9.29 -18.92 2.29
C GLY A 289 9.36 -17.87 1.18
N LEU A 290 9.37 -16.57 1.54
CA LEU A 290 9.44 -15.47 0.58
C LEU A 290 10.86 -14.94 0.36
N THR A 291 11.75 -15.06 1.34
CA THR A 291 13.18 -14.69 1.17
C THR A 291 13.80 -15.49 0.03
N GLY A 292 14.47 -14.79 -0.88
CA GLY A 292 15.08 -15.40 -2.08
C GLY A 292 14.12 -15.57 -3.26
N LYS A 293 12.80 -15.33 -3.08
CA LYS A 293 11.85 -15.33 -4.19
C LYS A 293 11.91 -14.03 -4.98
N LYS A 294 11.51 -14.07 -6.24
CA LYS A 294 11.50 -12.89 -7.12
C LYS A 294 10.18 -12.15 -7.04
N VAL A 295 10.21 -10.84 -7.12
CA VAL A 295 9.03 -9.99 -7.34
C VAL A 295 8.37 -10.38 -8.66
N GLY A 296 7.04 -10.31 -8.72
CA GLY A 296 6.21 -10.78 -9.83
C GLY A 296 5.82 -12.27 -9.71
N SER A 297 6.31 -12.98 -8.69
CA SER A 297 6.02 -14.42 -8.53
C SER A 297 4.73 -14.69 -7.79
N ARG A 298 4.12 -15.86 -8.10
CA ARG A 298 3.19 -16.55 -7.22
C ARG A 298 3.93 -17.71 -6.54
N VAL A 299 3.91 -17.73 -5.22
CA VAL A 299 4.59 -18.74 -4.40
C VAL A 299 3.54 -19.53 -3.63
N LEU A 300 3.60 -20.88 -3.75
CA LEU A 300 2.96 -21.76 -2.78
C LEU A 300 3.85 -21.83 -1.54
N ILE A 301 3.29 -21.59 -0.37
CA ILE A 301 3.98 -21.78 0.91
C ILE A 301 3.15 -22.72 1.77
N VAL A 302 3.75 -23.85 2.20
CA VAL A 302 3.16 -24.74 3.21
C VAL A 302 3.96 -24.60 4.49
N ILE A 303 3.29 -24.14 5.54
CA ILE A 303 3.91 -23.76 6.81
C ILE A 303 3.47 -24.74 7.89
N PRO A 304 4.38 -25.58 8.42
CA PRO A 304 4.08 -26.44 9.55
C PRO A 304 3.85 -25.61 10.82
N PRO A 305 3.16 -26.14 11.84
CA PRO A 305 2.81 -25.41 13.06
C PRO A 305 4.00 -24.74 13.74
N SER A 306 5.17 -25.37 13.76
CA SER A 306 6.40 -24.86 14.39
C SER A 306 6.97 -23.57 13.76
N LEU A 307 6.59 -23.26 12.52
CA LEU A 307 6.97 -22.06 11.78
C LEU A 307 5.80 -21.10 11.58
N GLY A 308 4.61 -21.44 12.08
CA GLY A 308 3.39 -20.66 12.06
C GLY A 308 3.15 -19.89 13.35
N TYR A 309 1.91 -19.93 13.84
CA TYR A 309 1.49 -19.22 15.05
C TYR A 309 1.76 -20.00 16.34
N GLY A 310 2.10 -21.31 16.27
CA GLY A 310 2.34 -22.15 17.44
C GLY A 310 1.16 -22.12 18.41
N ASP A 311 1.45 -21.87 19.69
CA ASP A 311 0.44 -21.84 20.75
C ASP A 311 -0.45 -20.57 20.76
N ASN A 312 -0.19 -19.60 19.87
CA ASN A 312 -0.88 -18.31 19.83
C ASN A 312 -1.53 -18.03 18.46
N PRO A 313 -2.46 -18.88 17.97
CA PRO A 313 -3.18 -18.58 16.75
C PRO A 313 -4.05 -17.34 16.92
N PRO A 314 -4.26 -16.53 15.85
CA PRO A 314 -5.12 -15.36 15.92
C PRO A 314 -6.55 -15.76 16.34
N PRO A 315 -7.20 -15.01 17.24
CA PRO A 315 -8.60 -15.24 17.60
C PRO A 315 -9.48 -15.27 16.34
N ASP A 316 -10.52 -16.07 16.36
CA ASP A 316 -11.54 -16.17 15.29
C ASP A 316 -11.04 -16.57 13.90
N SER A 317 -9.74 -16.90 13.76
CA SER A 317 -9.16 -17.37 12.51
C SER A 317 -9.57 -18.80 12.12
N GLY A 318 -10.06 -19.58 13.05
CA GLY A 318 -10.29 -21.02 12.87
C GLY A 318 -9.00 -21.85 12.84
N LEU A 319 -7.85 -21.24 13.12
CA LEU A 319 -6.57 -21.92 13.27
C LEU A 319 -6.43 -22.49 14.69
N THR A 320 -5.75 -23.62 14.81
CA THR A 320 -5.33 -24.23 16.09
C THR A 320 -3.79 -24.22 16.16
N LYS A 321 -3.25 -24.54 17.32
CA LYS A 321 -1.80 -24.66 17.52
C LYS A 321 -1.15 -25.69 16.60
N ASP A 322 -1.91 -26.69 16.14
CA ASP A 322 -1.45 -27.80 15.30
C ASP A 322 -1.77 -27.58 13.81
N SER A 323 -2.33 -26.45 13.43
CA SER A 323 -2.72 -26.15 12.05
C SER A 323 -1.51 -25.97 11.13
N THR A 324 -1.41 -26.80 10.10
CA THR A 324 -0.56 -26.52 8.95
C THR A 324 -1.27 -25.55 8.01
N MET A 325 -0.62 -24.46 7.69
CA MET A 325 -1.17 -23.42 6.82
C MET A 325 -0.65 -23.57 5.38
N VAL A 326 -1.53 -23.34 4.42
CA VAL A 326 -1.19 -23.33 2.99
C VAL A 326 -1.51 -21.95 2.44
N PHE A 327 -0.54 -21.30 1.84
CA PHE A 327 -0.72 -20.00 1.20
C PHE A 327 -0.39 -20.04 -0.28
N SER A 328 -1.16 -19.29 -1.04
CA SER A 328 -0.77 -18.78 -2.36
C SER A 328 -0.48 -17.31 -2.21
N VAL A 329 0.73 -16.87 -2.52
CA VAL A 329 1.19 -15.49 -2.33
C VAL A 329 1.71 -14.92 -3.64
N ASP A 330 1.06 -13.87 -4.14
CA ASP A 330 1.56 -13.05 -5.24
C ASP A 330 2.43 -11.94 -4.68
N VAL A 331 3.72 -11.94 -4.98
CA VAL A 331 4.68 -10.93 -4.55
C VAL A 331 4.70 -9.81 -5.58
N LEU A 332 4.00 -8.71 -5.31
CA LEU A 332 3.80 -7.62 -6.27
C LEU A 332 4.95 -6.61 -6.27
N ALA A 333 5.49 -6.30 -5.08
CA ALA A 333 6.65 -5.43 -4.91
C ALA A 333 7.45 -5.84 -3.68
N ALA A 334 8.72 -5.44 -3.63
CA ALA A 334 9.61 -5.57 -2.47
C ALA A 334 10.53 -4.35 -2.36
N MET A 335 10.85 -3.97 -1.11
CA MET A 335 11.77 -2.86 -0.78
C MET A 335 12.73 -3.30 0.29
#